data_9e13b93286646b1ecf416516106efcf3
#
_entry.id   9e13b93286646b1ecf416516106efcf3
#
_cell.length_a   1.000
_cell.length_b   1.000
_cell.length_c   1.000
_cell.angle_alpha   90.00
_cell.angle_beta   90.00
_cell.angle_gamma   90.00
#
_symmetry.space_group_name_H-M   'P 1'
#
loop_
_entity.id
_entity.type
_entity.pdbx_description
1 polymer ?
#
loop_
_entity_poly.entity_id
_entity_poly.type
_entity_poly.pdbx_seq_one_letter_code
_entity_poly.pdbx_strand_id
1 'polypeptide(L)'
;MKPRKQKGTMSYLSPDELLKVLRVAKEHSLRDWCMTLVSYRHGLRASEVCGLRLGDIDMKACSITVARLKGSLKTQQPLYAHKGQPLLDETKALRAYLADRALKSPTTNALFVSQKGGHLDRNAWNRIFKAIAEEAGLPAEKCHCHVLKHSLANHLVKGNVNLALVKQSLGHANIQSTMKYLGVTDAEASEATAKALQDLF
;
A
#
# COMPACT_ATOMS: atom_id res chain seq x y z
N MET A 1 22.71 32.86 -7.46
CA MET A 1 22.15 31.81 -6.53
C MET A 1 20.93 31.24 -7.23
N LYS A 2 20.96 29.98 -7.69
CA LYS A 2 19.77 29.33 -8.29
C LYS A 2 18.73 29.06 -7.20
N PRO A 3 17.43 29.37 -7.41
CA PRO A 3 16.41 29.11 -6.41
C PRO A 3 16.35 27.59 -6.14
N ARG A 4 16.36 27.21 -4.86
CA ARG A 4 16.13 25.82 -4.42
C ARG A 4 14.74 25.41 -4.94
N LYS A 5 14.66 24.44 -5.85
CA LYS A 5 13.39 23.79 -6.21
C LYS A 5 12.72 23.36 -4.90
N GLN A 6 11.55 23.91 -4.60
CA GLN A 6 10.69 23.41 -3.55
C GLN A 6 10.50 21.91 -3.79
N LYS A 7 10.89 21.08 -2.81
CA LYS A 7 10.61 19.66 -2.86
C LYS A 7 9.09 19.52 -2.91
N GLY A 8 8.56 19.12 -4.07
CA GLY A 8 7.14 18.88 -4.24
C GLY A 8 6.65 17.93 -3.13
N THR A 9 5.54 18.29 -2.49
CA THR A 9 4.82 17.42 -1.55
C THR A 9 4.59 16.07 -2.22
N MET A 10 4.95 14.98 -1.53
CA MET A 10 4.75 13.63 -2.07
C MET A 10 3.27 13.40 -2.36
N SER A 11 2.93 13.06 -3.61
CA SER A 11 1.55 12.76 -3.99
C SER A 11 1.06 11.49 -3.29
N TYR A 12 -0.17 11.53 -2.78
CA TYR A 12 -0.86 10.40 -2.17
C TYR A 12 -2.35 10.44 -2.54
N LEU A 13 -3.03 9.33 -2.42
CA LEU A 13 -4.47 9.23 -2.69
C LEU A 13 -5.24 9.67 -1.44
N SER A 14 -6.29 10.48 -1.63
CA SER A 14 -7.30 10.64 -0.59
C SER A 14 -8.09 9.33 -0.37
N PRO A 15 -8.85 9.18 0.73
CA PRO A 15 -9.71 8.01 0.92
C PRO A 15 -10.67 7.78 -0.24
N ASP A 16 -11.28 8.84 -0.80
CA ASP A 16 -12.21 8.75 -1.94
C ASP A 16 -11.50 8.35 -3.23
N GLU A 17 -10.31 8.90 -3.51
CA GLU A 17 -9.48 8.50 -4.65
C GLU A 17 -9.07 7.03 -4.55
N LEU A 18 -8.69 6.56 -3.35
CA LEU A 18 -8.37 5.16 -3.13
C LEU A 18 -9.57 4.24 -3.43
N LEU A 19 -10.77 4.61 -2.98
CA LEU A 19 -11.98 3.83 -3.27
C LEU A 19 -12.33 3.81 -4.76
N LYS A 20 -12.12 4.92 -5.49
CA LYS A 20 -12.27 4.97 -6.95
C LYS A 20 -11.30 4.01 -7.64
N VAL A 21 -10.03 4.06 -7.28
CA VAL A 21 -8.98 3.17 -7.80
C VAL A 21 -9.32 1.69 -7.53
N LEU A 22 -9.74 1.35 -6.31
CA LEU A 22 -10.10 -0.03 -5.95
C LEU A 22 -11.34 -0.52 -6.71
N ARG A 23 -12.30 0.36 -7.02
CA ARG A 23 -13.48 0.03 -7.83
C ARG A 23 -13.06 -0.31 -9.25
N VAL A 24 -12.33 0.57 -9.92
CA VAL A 24 -11.81 0.33 -11.29
C VAL A 24 -10.92 -0.91 -11.31
N ALA A 25 -10.02 -1.07 -10.35
CA ALA A 25 -9.18 -2.27 -10.27
C ALA A 25 -10.01 -3.56 -10.20
N LYS A 26 -11.14 -3.54 -9.47
CA LYS A 26 -12.06 -4.69 -9.37
C LYS A 26 -12.84 -4.96 -10.65
N GLU A 27 -13.20 -3.91 -11.39
CA GLU A 27 -13.84 -4.00 -12.71
C GLU A 27 -12.87 -4.61 -13.73
N HIS A 28 -11.57 -4.29 -13.65
CA HIS A 28 -10.55 -4.90 -14.50
C HIS A 28 -10.38 -6.40 -14.21
N SER A 29 -10.13 -6.78 -12.96
CA SER A 29 -10.03 -8.18 -12.55
C SER A 29 -9.95 -8.35 -11.02
N LEU A 30 -10.28 -9.56 -10.53
CA LEU A 30 -10.06 -9.93 -9.12
C LEU A 30 -8.59 -9.85 -8.73
N ARG A 31 -7.67 -10.16 -9.66
CA ARG A 31 -6.21 -10.02 -9.47
C ARG A 31 -5.84 -8.56 -9.21
N ASP A 32 -6.29 -7.65 -10.07
CA ASP A 32 -5.87 -6.26 -10.02
C ASP A 32 -6.44 -5.55 -8.79
N TRP A 33 -7.69 -5.86 -8.41
CA TRP A 33 -8.25 -5.42 -7.13
C TRP A 33 -7.45 -5.92 -5.94
N CYS A 34 -7.22 -7.25 -5.86
CA CYS A 34 -6.48 -7.85 -4.77
C CYS A 34 -5.06 -7.28 -4.67
N MET A 35 -4.35 -7.18 -5.81
CA MET A 35 -2.98 -6.67 -5.87
C MET A 35 -2.89 -5.19 -5.46
N THR A 36 -3.85 -4.36 -5.88
CA THR A 36 -3.95 -2.95 -5.47
C THR A 36 -4.18 -2.83 -3.97
N LEU A 37 -5.14 -3.59 -3.44
CA LEU A 37 -5.50 -3.54 -2.01
C LEU A 37 -4.36 -4.03 -1.12
N VAL A 38 -3.75 -5.18 -1.43
CA VAL A 38 -2.59 -5.72 -0.71
C VAL A 38 -1.40 -4.76 -0.76
N SER A 39 -1.14 -4.14 -1.93
CA SER A 39 -0.08 -3.13 -2.08
C SER A 39 -0.30 -1.94 -1.14
N TYR A 40 -1.54 -1.44 -1.05
CA TYR A 40 -1.91 -0.34 -0.16
C TYR A 40 -1.82 -0.75 1.31
N ARG A 41 -2.52 -1.84 1.71
CA ARG A 41 -2.65 -2.27 3.11
C ARG A 41 -1.32 -2.55 3.80
N HIS A 42 -0.36 -3.09 3.04
CA HIS A 42 0.96 -3.47 3.56
C HIS A 42 2.08 -2.53 3.14
N GLY A 43 1.76 -1.42 2.45
CA GLY A 43 2.73 -0.43 1.98
C GLY A 43 3.85 -1.05 1.14
N LEU A 44 3.49 -1.94 0.19
CA LEU A 44 4.45 -2.70 -0.60
C LEU A 44 5.05 -1.85 -1.73
N ARG A 45 6.32 -2.11 -2.02
CA ARG A 45 6.93 -1.66 -3.28
C ARG A 45 6.47 -2.57 -4.42
N ALA A 46 6.53 -2.07 -5.68
CA ALA A 46 6.17 -2.86 -6.86
C ALA A 46 6.86 -4.23 -6.90
N SER A 47 8.16 -4.26 -6.61
CA SER A 47 8.92 -5.52 -6.59
C SER A 47 8.59 -6.42 -5.39
N GLU A 48 8.14 -5.86 -4.26
CA GLU A 48 7.71 -6.63 -3.10
C GLU A 48 6.38 -7.33 -3.38
N VAL A 49 5.38 -6.62 -3.91
CA VAL A 49 4.08 -7.21 -4.25
C VAL A 49 4.18 -8.23 -5.38
N CYS A 50 4.99 -7.95 -6.41
CA CYS A 50 5.25 -8.91 -7.50
C CYS A 50 6.01 -10.15 -7.01
N GLY A 51 6.85 -10.01 -5.98
CA GLY A 51 7.61 -11.12 -5.39
C GLY A 51 6.84 -12.02 -4.44
N LEU A 52 5.60 -11.67 -4.06
CA LEU A 52 4.78 -12.50 -3.16
C LEU A 52 4.49 -13.87 -3.77
N ARG A 53 4.52 -14.88 -2.92
CA ARG A 53 4.22 -16.28 -3.26
C ARG A 53 2.97 -16.77 -2.53
N LEU A 54 2.39 -17.85 -2.99
CA LEU A 54 1.25 -18.48 -2.30
C LEU A 54 1.56 -18.81 -0.83
N GLY A 55 2.76 -19.32 -0.55
CA GLY A 55 3.20 -19.63 0.81
C GLY A 55 3.43 -18.42 1.73
N ASP A 56 3.38 -17.19 1.20
CA ASP A 56 3.46 -15.98 2.01
C ASP A 56 2.10 -15.58 2.60
N ILE A 57 1.00 -16.22 2.16
CA ILE A 57 -0.36 -15.97 2.63
C ILE A 57 -0.84 -17.14 3.47
N ASP A 58 -1.17 -16.90 4.72
CA ASP A 58 -1.87 -17.85 5.59
C ASP A 58 -3.30 -17.38 5.82
N MET A 59 -4.23 -18.00 5.07
CA MET A 59 -5.67 -17.66 5.18
C MET A 59 -6.32 -18.19 6.46
N LYS A 60 -5.71 -19.19 7.13
CA LYS A 60 -6.19 -19.73 8.41
C LYS A 60 -5.76 -18.82 9.58
N ALA A 61 -4.48 -18.46 9.60
CA ALA A 61 -3.95 -17.53 10.59
C ALA A 61 -4.27 -16.05 10.26
N CYS A 62 -4.95 -15.79 9.13
CA CYS A 62 -5.23 -14.44 8.64
C CYS A 62 -3.98 -13.55 8.64
N SER A 63 -2.88 -14.03 8.05
CA SER A 63 -1.61 -13.31 8.02
C SER A 63 -0.92 -13.35 6.66
N ILE A 64 -0.13 -12.32 6.41
CA ILE A 64 0.77 -12.19 5.25
C ILE A 64 2.20 -12.00 5.73
N THR A 65 3.12 -12.71 5.11
CA THR A 65 4.55 -12.55 5.30
C THR A 65 5.16 -11.79 4.14
N VAL A 66 5.85 -10.69 4.43
CA VAL A 66 6.47 -9.83 3.41
C VAL A 66 7.98 -9.87 3.52
N ALA A 67 8.66 -10.38 2.49
CA ALA A 67 10.09 -10.24 2.33
C ALA A 67 10.41 -8.81 1.87
N ARG A 68 10.89 -7.97 2.77
CA ARG A 68 11.25 -6.58 2.46
C ARG A 68 12.60 -6.53 1.74
N LEU A 69 12.70 -5.65 0.75
CA LEU A 69 13.93 -5.45 -0.03
C LEU A 69 14.89 -4.48 0.66
N LYS A 70 16.17 -4.53 0.27
CA LYS A 70 17.24 -3.62 0.70
C LYS A 70 17.52 -3.63 2.21
N GLY A 71 17.76 -4.81 2.80
CA GLY A 71 18.20 -4.95 4.19
C GLY A 71 17.11 -4.69 5.25
N SER A 72 15.85 -4.55 4.82
CA SER A 72 14.72 -4.48 5.73
C SER A 72 14.33 -5.88 6.20
N LEU A 73 13.90 -6.00 7.46
CA LEU A 73 13.50 -7.26 8.07
C LEU A 73 12.23 -7.82 7.41
N LYS A 74 12.16 -9.16 7.26
CA LYS A 74 10.93 -9.86 6.93
C LYS A 74 9.86 -9.49 7.96
N THR A 75 8.67 -9.09 7.49
CA THR A 75 7.56 -8.70 8.37
C THR A 75 6.40 -9.65 8.19
N GLN A 76 5.78 -10.06 9.31
CA GLN A 76 4.49 -10.74 9.32
C GLN A 76 3.43 -9.72 9.76
N GLN A 77 2.35 -9.62 9.00
CA GLN A 77 1.29 -8.64 9.23
C GLN A 77 -0.08 -9.34 9.17
N PRO A 78 -1.08 -8.87 9.92
CA PRO A 78 -2.43 -9.43 9.82
C PRO A 78 -3.07 -9.05 8.48
N LEU A 79 -3.92 -9.94 7.96
CA LEU A 79 -4.86 -9.62 6.88
C LEU A 79 -6.10 -8.93 7.46
N TYR A 80 -6.58 -7.90 6.79
CA TYR A 80 -7.65 -7.05 7.31
C TYR A 80 -9.00 -7.38 6.65
N ALA A 81 -9.97 -7.82 7.46
CA ALA A 81 -11.38 -7.85 7.05
C ALA A 81 -12.03 -6.48 7.30
N HIS A 82 -12.90 -6.02 6.41
CA HIS A 82 -13.60 -4.76 6.56
C HIS A 82 -15.09 -4.93 6.33
N LYS A 83 -15.88 -4.94 7.43
CA LYS A 83 -17.34 -5.20 7.37
C LYS A 83 -18.14 -4.09 6.66
N GLY A 84 -17.75 -2.81 6.85
CA GLY A 84 -18.51 -1.66 6.35
C GLY A 84 -18.16 -1.24 4.91
N GLN A 85 -17.01 -1.67 4.36
CA GLN A 85 -16.57 -1.29 3.00
C GLN A 85 -15.97 -2.48 2.28
N PRO A 86 -16.77 -3.18 1.43
CA PRO A 86 -16.34 -4.42 0.78
C PRO A 86 -15.11 -4.27 -0.13
N LEU A 87 -14.85 -3.07 -0.68
CA LEU A 87 -13.66 -2.81 -1.50
C LEU A 87 -12.37 -2.82 -0.67
N LEU A 88 -12.47 -2.58 0.63
CA LEU A 88 -11.35 -2.56 1.57
C LEU A 88 -11.17 -3.88 2.34
N ASP A 89 -12.02 -4.89 2.07
CA ASP A 89 -11.92 -6.23 2.69
C ASP A 89 -10.87 -7.06 1.97
N GLU A 90 -9.68 -7.13 2.55
CA GLU A 90 -8.53 -7.82 2.01
C GLU A 90 -8.71 -9.34 2.03
N THR A 91 -9.32 -9.88 3.08
CA THR A 91 -9.57 -11.32 3.19
C THR A 91 -10.54 -11.79 2.12
N LYS A 92 -11.56 -10.98 1.81
CA LYS A 92 -12.49 -11.22 0.71
C LYS A 92 -11.81 -11.13 -0.65
N ALA A 93 -10.98 -10.12 -0.86
CA ALA A 93 -10.24 -9.94 -2.11
C ALA A 93 -9.29 -11.11 -2.37
N LEU A 94 -8.54 -11.53 -1.35
CA LEU A 94 -7.63 -12.69 -1.44
C LEU A 94 -8.38 -13.99 -1.73
N ARG A 95 -9.47 -14.29 -1.00
CA ARG A 95 -10.27 -15.51 -1.24
C ARG A 95 -10.82 -15.54 -2.66
N ALA A 96 -11.39 -14.44 -3.13
CA ALA A 96 -11.95 -14.35 -4.49
C ALA A 96 -10.86 -14.55 -5.55
N TYR A 97 -9.71 -13.88 -5.38
CA TYR A 97 -8.61 -14.02 -6.32
C TYR A 97 -7.96 -15.40 -6.29
N LEU A 98 -7.73 -15.99 -5.11
CA LEU A 98 -7.15 -17.34 -4.99
C LEU A 98 -8.04 -18.41 -5.65
N ALA A 99 -9.36 -18.29 -5.53
CA ALA A 99 -10.31 -19.16 -6.23
C ALA A 99 -10.21 -18.99 -7.76
N ASP A 100 -10.22 -17.76 -8.28
CA ASP A 100 -10.04 -17.47 -9.72
C ASP A 100 -8.69 -17.97 -10.24
N ARG A 101 -7.62 -17.77 -9.44
CA ARG A 101 -6.28 -18.24 -9.79
C ARG A 101 -6.20 -19.77 -9.88
N ALA A 102 -6.86 -20.49 -8.95
CA ALA A 102 -6.88 -21.95 -8.94
C ALA A 102 -7.54 -22.53 -10.20
N LEU A 103 -8.61 -21.90 -10.70
CA LEU A 103 -9.27 -22.30 -11.95
C LEU A 103 -8.36 -22.17 -13.17
N LYS A 104 -7.43 -21.21 -13.16
CA LYS A 104 -6.45 -20.99 -14.25
C LYS A 104 -5.25 -21.93 -14.19
N SER A 105 -5.09 -22.70 -13.11
CA SER A 105 -4.03 -23.70 -12.90
C SER A 105 -2.63 -23.25 -13.32
N PRO A 106 -2.13 -22.07 -12.86
CA PRO A 106 -0.81 -21.60 -13.30
C PRO A 106 0.31 -22.48 -12.73
N THR A 107 1.38 -22.68 -13.50
CA THR A 107 2.52 -23.52 -13.13
C THR A 107 3.49 -22.88 -12.13
N THR A 108 3.27 -21.61 -11.78
CA THR A 108 4.12 -20.85 -10.85
C THR A 108 3.53 -20.76 -9.44
N ASN A 109 4.39 -20.69 -8.43
CA ASN A 109 3.99 -20.40 -7.05
C ASN A 109 3.87 -18.90 -6.73
N ALA A 110 4.09 -18.00 -7.71
CA ALA A 110 3.85 -16.58 -7.54
C ALA A 110 2.40 -16.31 -7.11
N LEU A 111 2.17 -15.42 -6.14
CA LEU A 111 0.81 -15.05 -5.74
C LEU A 111 0.09 -14.40 -6.92
N PHE A 112 0.67 -13.36 -7.50
CA PHE A 112 0.09 -12.63 -8.65
C PHE A 112 0.72 -13.09 -9.96
N VAL A 113 -0.14 -13.54 -10.88
CA VAL A 113 0.28 -14.08 -12.17
C VAL A 113 -0.10 -13.16 -13.32
N SER A 114 0.72 -13.17 -14.38
CA SER A 114 0.41 -12.47 -15.63
C SER A 114 -0.74 -13.16 -16.38
N GLN A 115 -1.29 -12.52 -17.40
CA GLN A 115 -2.32 -13.14 -18.27
C GLN A 115 -1.81 -14.42 -18.96
N LYS A 116 -0.49 -14.54 -19.16
CA LYS A 116 0.16 -15.73 -19.72
C LYS A 116 0.44 -16.83 -18.69
N GLY A 117 -0.03 -16.68 -17.45
CA GLY A 117 0.15 -17.65 -16.36
C GLY A 117 1.51 -17.62 -15.67
N GLY A 118 2.46 -16.81 -16.14
CA GLY A 118 3.78 -16.68 -15.55
C GLY A 118 3.84 -15.57 -14.48
N HIS A 119 5.03 -15.34 -13.94
CA HIS A 119 5.32 -14.29 -12.97
C HIS A 119 4.98 -12.89 -13.52
N LEU A 120 4.35 -12.04 -12.70
CA LEU A 120 4.09 -10.64 -13.03
C LEU A 120 5.28 -9.79 -12.58
N ASP A 121 5.96 -9.11 -13.51
CA ASP A 121 7.07 -8.23 -13.19
C ASP A 121 6.61 -6.81 -12.77
N ARG A 122 7.53 -6.05 -12.17
CA ARG A 122 7.26 -4.70 -11.67
C ARG A 122 6.83 -3.71 -12.75
N ASN A 123 7.34 -3.87 -13.99
CA ASN A 123 7.02 -2.95 -15.08
C ASN A 123 5.61 -3.22 -15.61
N ALA A 124 5.23 -4.51 -15.69
CA ALA A 124 3.86 -4.91 -16.02
C ALA A 124 2.89 -4.39 -14.95
N TRP A 125 3.22 -4.55 -13.66
CA TRP A 125 2.41 -4.00 -12.58
C TRP A 125 2.26 -2.47 -12.67
N ASN A 126 3.36 -1.74 -12.92
CA ASN A 126 3.29 -0.28 -13.08
C ASN A 126 2.37 0.13 -14.24
N ARG A 127 2.41 -0.59 -15.39
CA ARG A 127 1.51 -0.32 -16.52
C ARG A 127 0.05 -0.58 -16.18
N ILE A 128 -0.23 -1.71 -15.52
CA ILE A 128 -1.58 -2.07 -15.07
C ILE A 128 -2.12 -1.01 -14.12
N PHE A 129 -1.36 -0.68 -13.07
CA PHE A 129 -1.80 0.33 -12.09
C PHE A 129 -1.97 1.71 -12.72
N LYS A 130 -1.09 2.11 -13.64
CA LYS A 130 -1.21 3.38 -14.36
C LYS A 130 -2.53 3.45 -15.12
N ALA A 131 -2.89 2.41 -15.89
CA ALA A 131 -4.18 2.36 -16.61
C ALA A 131 -5.37 2.46 -15.64
N ILE A 132 -5.36 1.71 -14.52
CA ILE A 132 -6.40 1.77 -13.50
C ILE A 132 -6.53 3.18 -12.91
N ALA A 133 -5.41 3.84 -12.61
CA ALA A 133 -5.39 5.15 -12.00
C ALA A 133 -5.86 6.25 -12.97
N GLU A 134 -5.49 6.17 -14.25
CA GLU A 134 -5.97 7.06 -15.31
C GLU A 134 -7.47 6.90 -15.52
N GLU A 135 -7.98 5.67 -15.58
CA GLU A 135 -9.42 5.40 -15.71
C GLU A 135 -10.22 5.83 -14.46
N ALA A 136 -9.63 5.75 -13.28
CA ALA A 136 -10.19 6.29 -12.04
C ALA A 136 -10.21 7.83 -11.98
N GLY A 137 -9.71 8.51 -13.02
CA GLY A 137 -9.67 9.97 -13.13
C GLY A 137 -8.60 10.63 -12.26
N LEU A 138 -7.52 9.93 -11.92
CA LEU A 138 -6.44 10.50 -11.14
C LEU A 138 -5.53 11.40 -11.99
N PRO A 139 -4.96 12.47 -11.41
CA PRO A 139 -3.96 13.29 -12.08
C PRO A 139 -2.66 12.49 -12.30
N ALA A 140 -1.92 12.85 -13.35
CA ALA A 140 -0.76 12.10 -13.84
C ALA A 140 0.31 11.80 -12.78
N GLU A 141 0.53 12.73 -11.83
CA GLU A 141 1.47 12.60 -10.73
C GLU A 141 1.08 11.53 -9.70
N LYS A 142 -0.16 11.02 -9.76
CA LYS A 142 -0.67 9.91 -8.92
C LYS A 142 -0.77 8.59 -9.67
N CYS A 143 -0.55 8.57 -10.99
CA CYS A 143 -0.70 7.39 -11.83
C CYS A 143 0.53 6.47 -11.82
N HIS A 144 1.02 6.11 -10.63
CA HIS A 144 2.13 5.17 -10.43
C HIS A 144 1.92 4.34 -9.16
N CYS A 145 2.28 3.06 -9.17
CA CYS A 145 1.96 2.14 -8.07
C CYS A 145 2.60 2.53 -6.71
N HIS A 146 3.68 3.33 -6.71
CA HIS A 146 4.33 3.78 -5.48
C HIS A 146 3.44 4.74 -4.66
N VAL A 147 2.45 5.37 -5.32
CA VAL A 147 1.45 6.22 -4.65
C VAL A 147 0.68 5.47 -3.57
N LEU A 148 0.43 4.16 -3.74
CA LEU A 148 -0.26 3.33 -2.75
C LEU A 148 0.50 3.28 -1.42
N LYS A 149 1.83 3.09 -1.48
CA LYS A 149 2.68 3.13 -0.29
C LYS A 149 2.71 4.50 0.37
N HIS A 150 2.77 5.57 -0.42
CA HIS A 150 2.71 6.94 0.08
C HIS A 150 1.35 7.24 0.73
N SER A 151 0.26 6.72 0.15
CA SER A 151 -1.10 6.87 0.70
C SER A 151 -1.23 6.21 2.05
N LEU A 152 -0.79 4.96 2.21
CA LEU A 152 -0.80 4.30 3.52
C LEU A 152 -0.02 5.12 4.55
N ALA A 153 1.21 5.55 4.21
CA ALA A 153 2.04 6.34 5.11
C ALA A 153 1.33 7.62 5.58
N ASN A 154 0.76 8.39 4.64
CA ASN A 154 0.02 9.61 4.96
C ASN A 154 -1.25 9.33 5.76
N HIS A 155 -2.00 8.27 5.46
CA HIS A 155 -3.20 7.91 6.19
C HIS A 155 -2.88 7.50 7.64
N LEU A 156 -1.80 6.74 7.86
CA LEU A 156 -1.36 6.37 9.21
C LEU A 156 -0.90 7.59 10.02
N VAL A 157 -0.14 8.51 9.40
CA VAL A 157 0.31 9.75 10.05
C VAL A 157 -0.89 10.64 10.39
N LYS A 158 -1.84 10.84 9.47
CA LYS A 158 -3.07 11.60 9.71
C LYS A 158 -3.99 10.94 10.76
N GLY A 159 -3.92 9.63 10.88
CA GLY A 159 -4.58 8.86 11.93
C GLY A 159 -3.84 8.87 13.28
N ASN A 160 -2.85 9.75 13.45
CA ASN A 160 -2.04 9.90 14.66
C ASN A 160 -1.34 8.60 15.12
N VAL A 161 -1.02 7.70 14.17
CA VAL A 161 -0.25 6.50 14.48
C VAL A 161 1.19 6.89 14.78
N ASN A 162 1.74 6.37 15.87
CA ASN A 162 3.12 6.63 16.27
C ASN A 162 4.10 6.35 15.10
N LEU A 163 5.03 7.27 14.85
CA LEU A 163 5.94 7.24 13.71
C LEU A 163 6.82 5.98 13.66
N ALA A 164 7.20 5.44 14.84
CA ALA A 164 7.95 4.19 14.92
C ALA A 164 7.12 3.00 14.41
N LEU A 165 5.80 2.98 14.70
CA LEU A 165 4.88 1.97 14.18
C LEU A 165 4.66 2.14 12.68
N VAL A 166 4.53 3.38 12.18
CA VAL A 166 4.46 3.67 10.74
C VAL A 166 5.72 3.17 10.02
N LYS A 167 6.91 3.48 10.56
CA LYS A 167 8.20 2.98 10.05
C LYS A 167 8.19 1.45 9.95
N GLN A 168 7.79 0.76 11.01
CA GLN A 168 7.75 -0.71 11.08
C GLN A 168 6.77 -1.28 10.04
N SER A 169 5.57 -0.75 9.96
CA SER A 169 4.53 -1.18 9.01
C SER A 169 4.98 -1.03 7.56
N LEU A 170 5.67 0.07 7.23
CA LEU A 170 6.20 0.33 5.89
C LEU A 170 7.49 -0.44 5.57
N GLY A 171 8.09 -1.10 6.55
CA GLY A 171 9.38 -1.78 6.41
C GLY A 171 10.51 -0.80 6.05
N HIS A 172 10.54 0.39 6.65
CA HIS A 172 11.62 1.34 6.44
C HIS A 172 12.79 1.04 7.37
N ALA A 173 13.97 0.79 6.81
CA ALA A 173 15.20 0.61 7.60
C ALA A 173 15.57 1.89 8.36
N ASN A 174 15.44 3.06 7.72
CA ASN A 174 15.73 4.36 8.29
C ASN A 174 14.45 5.18 8.53
N ILE A 175 14.34 5.78 9.73
CA ILE A 175 13.21 6.63 10.12
C ILE A 175 13.09 7.90 9.26
N GLN A 176 14.21 8.42 8.75
CA GLN A 176 14.20 9.56 7.81
C GLN A 176 13.32 9.33 6.59
N SER A 177 13.18 8.07 6.15
CA SER A 177 12.26 7.71 5.06
C SER A 177 10.79 7.90 5.44
N THR A 178 10.48 7.84 6.74
CA THR A 178 9.12 8.02 7.28
C THR A 178 8.88 9.49 7.66
N MET A 179 9.90 10.20 8.13
CA MET A 179 9.81 11.64 8.48
C MET A 179 9.39 12.52 7.30
N LYS A 180 9.59 12.08 6.06
CA LYS A 180 9.13 12.80 4.86
C LYS A 180 7.60 12.98 4.79
N TYR A 181 6.85 12.21 5.56
CA TYR A 181 5.38 12.29 5.65
C TYR A 181 4.92 13.22 6.78
N LEU A 182 5.83 13.67 7.64
CA LEU A 182 5.55 14.67 8.68
C LEU A 182 5.71 16.05 8.08
N GLY A 183 4.60 16.67 7.71
CA GLY A 183 4.55 18.11 7.42
C GLY A 183 4.27 18.89 8.71
N VAL A 184 4.98 18.62 9.81
CA VAL A 184 4.74 19.27 11.11
C VAL A 184 5.20 20.71 11.03
N THR A 185 4.30 21.64 11.34
CA THR A 185 4.60 23.07 11.50
C THR A 185 4.96 23.38 12.95
N ASP A 186 5.68 24.49 13.18
CA ASP A 186 6.02 24.93 14.55
C ASP A 186 4.77 25.17 15.40
N ALA A 187 3.67 25.61 14.80
CA ALA A 187 2.39 25.81 15.47
C ALA A 187 1.80 24.48 15.96
N GLU A 188 1.75 23.45 15.11
CA GLU A 188 1.26 22.10 15.49
C GLU A 188 2.14 21.47 16.58
N ALA A 189 3.46 21.65 16.51
CA ALA A 189 4.37 21.18 17.54
C ALA A 189 4.12 21.87 18.89
N SER A 190 3.89 23.19 18.88
CA SER A 190 3.61 23.99 20.09
C SER A 190 2.28 23.59 20.72
N GLU A 191 1.23 23.41 19.91
CA GLU A 191 -0.10 22.98 20.38
C GLU A 191 -0.05 21.58 20.99
N ALA A 192 0.61 20.64 20.32
CA ALA A 192 0.78 19.27 20.83
C ALA A 192 1.56 19.25 22.16
N THR A 193 2.59 20.09 22.28
CA THR A 193 3.39 20.22 23.51
C THR A 193 2.54 20.78 24.63
N ALA A 194 1.78 21.85 24.39
CA ALA A 194 0.92 22.47 25.39
C ALA A 194 -0.15 21.47 25.90
N LYS A 195 -0.78 20.73 24.99
CA LYS A 195 -1.76 19.70 25.34
C LYS A 195 -1.13 18.58 26.18
N ALA A 196 0.02 18.05 25.78
CA ALA A 196 0.70 16.97 26.50
C ALA A 196 1.09 17.40 27.92
N LEU A 197 1.50 18.65 28.11
CA LEU A 197 1.82 19.19 29.42
C LEU A 197 0.55 19.40 30.30
N GLN A 198 -0.58 19.80 29.70
CA GLN A 198 -1.86 19.91 30.41
C GLN A 198 -2.38 18.55 30.87
N ASP A 199 -2.17 17.48 30.08
CA ASP A 199 -2.63 16.13 30.42
C ASP A 199 -1.76 15.47 31.52
N LEU A 200 -0.58 16.03 31.83
CA LEU A 200 0.36 15.51 32.82
C LEU A 200 0.22 16.16 34.20
N PHE A 201 -0.38 17.35 34.30
CA PHE A 201 -0.52 18.16 35.52
C PHE A 201 -1.94 18.62 35.71
#